data_fbae5441db5cb2552a4b3395704719bc
#
_entry.id   fbae5441db5cb2552a4b3395704719bc
#
_cell.length_a   1.000
_cell.length_b   1.000
_cell.length_c   1.000
_cell.angle_alpha   90.00
_cell.angle_beta   90.00
_cell.angle_gamma   90.00
#
_symmetry.space_group_name_H-M   'P 1'
#
loop_
_entity.id
_entity.type
_entity.pdbx_description
1 polymer ?
#
loop_
_entity_poly.entity_id
_entity_poly.type
_entity_poly.pdbx_seq_one_letter_code
_entity_poly.pdbx_strand_id
1 'polypeptide(L)'
;MILIGGSFLLFDPRVQRLSLAAQVMEVTYPVKTFQNGKARFYEYKAGDGITIKYFILKSSDGVVRAAFDACDVCWREGKGYYQKDDFMVCRNCGRRFASVNVNVITGGCNPGALKRAVVGEKLVIKVKDILEGKKYFNFSKRG
;
A
#
# COMPACT_ATOMS: atom_id res chain seq x y z
N MET A 1 31.30 -48.19 17.77
CA MET A 1 29.90 -48.26 17.25
C MET A 1 29.27 -46.89 17.52
N ILE A 2 29.25 -46.01 16.51
CA ILE A 2 28.77 -44.64 16.61
C ILE A 2 27.36 -44.62 16.01
N LEU A 3 26.36 -44.41 16.86
CA LEU A 3 24.98 -44.21 16.45
C LEU A 3 24.82 -42.73 16.04
N ILE A 4 24.76 -42.48 14.73
CA ILE A 4 24.39 -41.18 14.19
C ILE A 4 22.86 -41.09 14.21
N GLY A 5 22.32 -40.42 15.24
CA GLY A 5 20.91 -40.10 15.30
C GLY A 5 20.58 -39.03 14.28
N GLY A 6 20.04 -39.41 13.13
CA GLY A 6 19.50 -38.51 12.16
C GLY A 6 18.23 -37.86 12.70
N SER A 7 18.28 -36.57 13.03
CA SER A 7 17.09 -35.76 13.31
C SER A 7 16.33 -35.56 12.02
N PHE A 8 15.32 -36.39 11.79
CA PHE A 8 14.34 -36.15 10.74
C PHE A 8 13.46 -34.94 11.17
N LEU A 9 13.77 -33.77 10.63
CA LEU A 9 12.84 -32.64 10.69
C LEU A 9 11.59 -33.02 9.89
N LEU A 10 10.53 -33.41 10.60
CA LEU A 10 9.23 -33.67 10.01
C LEU A 10 8.71 -32.35 9.42
N PHE A 11 8.75 -32.28 8.12
CA PHE A 11 8.17 -31.19 7.35
C PHE A 11 6.65 -31.31 7.44
N ASP A 12 5.99 -30.52 8.30
CA ASP A 12 4.54 -30.52 8.43
C ASP A 12 3.94 -29.68 7.28
N PRO A 13 3.21 -30.29 6.34
CA PRO A 13 2.60 -29.58 5.23
C PRO A 13 1.54 -28.55 5.69
N ARG A 14 1.04 -28.66 6.92
CA ARG A 14 0.09 -27.70 7.50
C ARG A 14 0.78 -26.39 7.86
N VAL A 15 2.00 -26.46 8.39
CA VAL A 15 2.81 -25.29 8.71
C VAL A 15 3.19 -24.54 7.44
N GLN A 16 3.48 -25.25 6.36
CA GLN A 16 3.80 -24.64 5.07
C GLN A 16 2.60 -23.91 4.45
N ARG A 17 1.38 -24.46 4.57
CA ARG A 17 0.16 -23.81 4.09
C ARG A 17 -0.16 -22.54 4.88
N LEU A 18 0.05 -22.52 6.18
CA LEU A 18 -0.12 -21.34 7.03
C LEU A 18 0.91 -20.25 6.69
N SER A 19 2.14 -20.61 6.40
CA SER A 19 3.19 -19.69 6.00
C SER A 19 2.89 -19.05 4.63
N LEU A 20 2.39 -19.82 3.67
CA LEU A 20 1.99 -19.30 2.35
C LEU A 20 0.78 -18.37 2.44
N ALA A 21 -0.24 -18.73 3.23
CA ALA A 21 -1.41 -17.91 3.46
C ALA A 21 -1.05 -16.58 4.15
N ALA A 22 -0.13 -16.59 5.12
CA ALA A 22 0.38 -15.38 5.77
C ALA A 22 1.14 -14.48 4.79
N GLN A 23 1.89 -15.05 3.82
CA GLN A 23 2.60 -14.28 2.79
C GLN A 23 1.67 -13.59 1.78
N VAL A 24 0.49 -14.18 1.50
CA VAL A 24 -0.52 -13.62 0.60
C VAL A 24 -1.32 -12.49 1.26
N MET A 25 -1.26 -12.40 2.60
CA MET A 25 -2.02 -11.41 3.38
C MET A 25 -1.31 -10.07 3.56
N GLU A 26 -0.10 -9.93 3.08
CA GLU A 26 0.71 -8.72 3.19
C GLU A 26 1.45 -8.46 1.90
N VAL A 27 1.62 -7.18 1.57
CA VAL A 27 2.61 -6.73 0.58
C VAL A 27 3.72 -6.00 1.32
N THR A 28 4.96 -6.23 0.91
CA THR A 28 6.14 -5.65 1.55
C THR A 28 7.04 -4.98 0.53
N TYR A 29 7.64 -3.87 0.95
CA TYR A 29 8.55 -3.10 0.13
C TYR A 29 9.80 -2.75 0.95
N PRO A 30 11.01 -2.80 0.37
CA PRO A 30 12.19 -2.27 1.03
C PRO A 30 12.03 -0.76 1.25
N VAL A 31 12.24 -0.28 2.47
CA VAL A 31 12.14 1.16 2.79
C VAL A 31 13.12 1.99 1.95
N LYS A 32 14.28 1.44 1.62
CA LYS A 32 15.28 2.09 0.76
C LYS A 32 14.75 2.47 -0.63
N THR A 33 13.69 1.80 -1.11
CA THR A 33 13.06 2.12 -2.39
C THR A 33 12.56 3.56 -2.44
N PHE A 34 12.22 4.15 -1.30
CA PHE A 34 11.56 5.45 -1.19
C PHE A 34 12.51 6.55 -0.70
N GLN A 35 13.81 6.29 -0.53
CA GLN A 35 14.75 7.23 0.07
C GLN A 35 14.92 8.54 -0.70
N ASN A 36 14.69 8.53 -2.01
CA ASN A 36 14.79 9.75 -2.82
C ASN A 36 13.56 10.67 -2.71
N GLY A 37 12.57 10.32 -1.89
CA GLY A 37 11.35 11.09 -1.70
C GLY A 37 10.36 11.04 -2.87
N LYS A 38 10.68 10.31 -3.93
CA LYS A 38 9.77 10.17 -5.09
C LYS A 38 8.66 9.18 -4.78
N ALA A 39 7.43 9.58 -5.05
CA ALA A 39 6.27 8.70 -4.95
C ALA A 39 6.37 7.55 -5.95
N ARG A 40 6.10 6.35 -5.47
CA ARG A 40 5.99 5.13 -6.28
C ARG A 40 4.55 4.68 -6.29
N PHE A 41 4.02 4.39 -7.46
CA PHE A 41 2.63 4.00 -7.67
C PHE A 41 2.54 2.49 -7.89
N TYR A 42 1.55 1.89 -7.24
CA TYR A 42 1.34 0.45 -7.26
C TYR A 42 -0.12 0.12 -7.54
N GLU A 43 -0.37 -1.08 -8.01
CA GLU A 43 -1.69 -1.62 -8.27
C GLU A 43 -1.88 -2.95 -7.55
N TYR A 44 -3.07 -3.16 -7.02
CA TYR A 44 -3.49 -4.42 -6.45
C TYR A 44 -4.79 -4.88 -7.13
N LYS A 45 -4.74 -6.04 -7.76
CA LYS A 45 -5.92 -6.64 -8.39
C LYS A 45 -6.72 -7.42 -7.35
N ALA A 46 -7.95 -6.97 -7.08
CA ALA A 46 -8.78 -7.52 -6.01
C ALA A 46 -9.51 -8.82 -6.40
N GLY A 47 -9.38 -9.31 -7.64
CA GLY A 47 -9.97 -10.57 -8.09
C GLY A 47 -11.41 -10.48 -8.61
N ASP A 48 -12.09 -9.35 -8.44
CA ASP A 48 -13.46 -9.07 -8.86
C ASP A 48 -13.53 -8.02 -9.99
N GLY A 49 -12.44 -7.86 -10.73
CA GLY A 49 -12.30 -6.86 -11.79
C GLY A 49 -11.94 -5.47 -11.30
N ILE A 50 -11.79 -5.27 -10.00
CA ILE A 50 -11.39 -3.99 -9.41
C ILE A 50 -9.87 -3.96 -9.23
N THR A 51 -9.23 -2.93 -9.78
CA THR A 51 -7.81 -2.65 -9.56
C THR A 51 -7.68 -1.48 -8.60
N ILE A 52 -7.11 -1.73 -7.43
CA ILE A 52 -6.88 -0.73 -6.39
C ILE A 52 -5.51 -0.12 -6.60
N LYS A 53 -5.46 1.22 -6.70
CA LYS A 53 -4.23 1.96 -6.91
C LYS A 53 -3.84 2.71 -5.65
N TYR A 54 -2.56 2.69 -5.33
CA TYR A 54 -2.01 3.39 -4.18
C TYR A 54 -0.59 3.85 -4.48
N PHE A 55 -0.09 4.74 -3.65
CA PHE A 55 1.28 5.20 -3.75
C PHE A 55 1.97 5.17 -2.39
N ILE A 56 3.28 5.10 -2.44
CA ILE A 56 4.17 5.14 -1.27
C ILE A 56 5.23 6.18 -1.56
N LEU A 57 5.53 7.02 -0.57
CA LEU A 57 6.62 7.98 -0.64
C LEU A 57 7.25 8.16 0.74
N LYS A 58 8.49 8.63 0.74
CA LYS A 58 9.11 9.16 1.94
C LYS A 58 8.88 10.67 1.96
N SER A 59 8.14 11.16 2.96
CA SER A 59 7.88 12.58 3.11
C SER A 59 9.14 13.34 3.56
N SER A 60 9.12 14.66 3.45
CA SER A 60 10.27 15.52 3.77
C SER A 60 10.71 15.42 5.22
N ASP A 61 9.84 14.98 6.13
CA ASP A 61 10.18 14.70 7.55
C ASP A 61 10.81 13.31 7.76
N GLY A 62 11.07 12.55 6.69
CA GLY A 62 11.72 11.24 6.75
C GLY A 62 10.80 10.06 7.03
N VAL A 63 9.50 10.27 7.11
CA VAL A 63 8.51 9.21 7.35
C VAL A 63 8.07 8.58 6.02
N VAL A 64 8.07 7.25 5.94
CA VAL A 64 7.50 6.53 4.78
C VAL A 64 5.99 6.43 4.96
N ARG A 65 5.25 6.94 3.98
CA ARG A 65 3.79 7.09 4.00
C ARG A 65 3.17 6.37 2.82
N ALA A 66 1.97 5.86 3.03
CA ALA A 66 1.17 5.22 1.99
C ALA A 66 -0.22 5.84 1.94
N ALA A 67 -0.79 5.94 0.75
CA ALA A 67 -2.15 6.41 0.56
C ALA A 67 -2.75 5.83 -0.72
N PHE A 68 -4.07 5.78 -0.79
CA PHE A 68 -4.76 5.44 -2.02
C PHE A 68 -4.58 6.54 -3.06
N ASP A 69 -4.47 6.14 -4.32
CA ASP A 69 -4.40 7.06 -5.47
C ASP A 69 -5.80 7.57 -5.85
N ALA A 70 -6.53 8.01 -4.85
CA ALA A 70 -7.89 8.51 -4.95
C ALA A 70 -8.27 9.27 -3.67
N CYS A 71 -9.34 10.04 -3.72
CA CYS A 71 -9.89 10.76 -2.58
C CYS A 71 -11.41 10.63 -2.52
N ASP A 72 -11.99 11.05 -1.41
CA ASP A 72 -13.44 10.93 -1.17
C ASP A 72 -14.29 11.76 -2.15
N VAL A 73 -13.73 12.81 -2.73
CA VAL A 73 -14.45 13.73 -3.63
C VAL A 73 -14.22 13.39 -5.10
N CYS A 74 -12.98 13.19 -5.49
CA CYS A 74 -12.60 13.08 -6.92
C CYS A 74 -12.44 11.63 -7.42
N TRP A 75 -12.69 10.60 -6.59
CA TRP A 75 -12.48 9.20 -6.97
C TRP A 75 -13.24 8.79 -8.23
N ARG A 76 -14.43 9.35 -8.45
CA ARG A 76 -15.30 9.00 -9.58
C ARG A 76 -14.68 9.35 -10.93
N GLU A 77 -13.81 10.36 -10.96
CA GLU A 77 -13.12 10.78 -12.18
C GLU A 77 -11.96 9.84 -12.55
N GLY A 78 -11.49 9.04 -11.59
CA GLY A 78 -10.46 8.02 -11.82
C GLY A 78 -9.09 8.55 -12.20
N LYS A 79 -8.79 9.83 -11.93
CA LYS A 79 -7.56 10.50 -12.39
C LYS A 79 -6.37 10.33 -11.47
N GLY A 80 -6.61 10.14 -10.15
CA GLY A 80 -5.55 9.96 -9.16
C GLY A 80 -4.70 11.21 -8.93
N TYR A 81 -3.47 10.98 -8.49
CA TYR A 81 -2.51 12.01 -8.09
C TYR A 81 -1.22 11.94 -8.93
N TYR A 82 -0.49 13.03 -8.91
CA TYR A 82 0.91 13.06 -9.33
C TYR A 82 1.72 13.84 -8.31
N GLN A 83 3.01 13.58 -8.26
CA GLN A 83 3.93 14.30 -7.38
C GLN A 83 4.52 15.50 -8.11
N LYS A 84 4.52 16.64 -7.44
CA LYS A 84 5.26 17.84 -7.86
C LYS A 84 6.03 18.36 -6.65
N ASP A 85 7.35 18.31 -6.74
CA ASP A 85 8.22 18.66 -5.61
C ASP A 85 7.83 17.88 -4.34
N ASP A 86 7.59 18.54 -3.23
CA ASP A 86 7.17 17.91 -1.97
C ASP A 86 5.64 17.85 -1.81
N PHE A 87 4.90 17.86 -2.92
CA PHE A 87 3.44 17.83 -2.91
C PHE A 87 2.88 16.70 -3.75
N MET A 88 1.80 16.11 -3.27
CA MET A 88 0.91 15.30 -4.08
C MET A 88 -0.22 16.19 -4.60
N VAL A 89 -0.46 16.13 -5.89
CA VAL A 89 -1.45 17.00 -6.57
C VAL A 89 -2.57 16.14 -7.12
N CYS A 90 -3.81 16.46 -6.77
CA CYS A 90 -4.98 15.82 -7.34
C CYS A 90 -5.15 16.21 -8.81
N ARG A 91 -5.13 15.25 -9.72
CA ARG A 91 -5.24 15.51 -11.17
C ARG A 91 -6.59 16.07 -11.57
N ASN A 92 -7.62 15.85 -10.77
CA ASN A 92 -8.97 16.32 -11.06
C ASN A 92 -9.19 17.75 -10.58
N CYS A 93 -8.95 18.06 -9.30
CA CYS A 93 -9.23 19.37 -8.73
C CYS A 93 -8.02 20.29 -8.64
N GLY A 94 -6.80 19.80 -8.88
CA GLY A 94 -5.56 20.57 -8.84
C GLY A 94 -5.06 20.94 -7.45
N ARG A 95 -5.73 20.51 -6.38
CA ARG A 95 -5.28 20.77 -5.00
C ARG A 95 -3.99 20.07 -4.69
N ARG A 96 -3.15 20.74 -3.89
CA ARG A 96 -1.84 20.29 -3.45
C ARG A 96 -1.88 19.84 -2.00
N PHE A 97 -1.23 18.73 -1.71
CA PHE A 97 -1.14 18.16 -0.38
C PHE A 97 0.33 17.91 -0.06
N ALA A 98 0.85 18.58 0.96
CA ALA A 98 2.24 18.41 1.36
C ALA A 98 2.50 16.93 1.73
N SER A 99 3.66 16.42 1.37
CA SER A 99 4.02 15.01 1.61
C SER A 99 3.89 14.62 3.07
N VAL A 100 4.24 15.53 3.99
CA VAL A 100 4.16 15.33 5.45
C VAL A 100 2.72 15.13 5.96
N ASN A 101 1.72 15.54 5.19
CA ASN A 101 0.31 15.42 5.55
C ASN A 101 -0.36 14.16 4.97
N VAL A 102 0.31 13.46 4.07
CA VAL A 102 -0.20 12.21 3.49
C VAL A 102 -0.40 11.17 4.60
N ASN A 103 -1.59 10.62 4.68
CA ASN A 103 -2.02 9.70 5.73
C ASN A 103 -2.00 10.30 7.15
N VAL A 104 -2.00 11.61 7.27
CA VAL A 104 -2.15 12.37 8.53
C VAL A 104 -3.44 13.18 8.47
N ILE A 105 -3.58 14.00 7.42
CA ILE A 105 -4.82 14.72 7.15
C ILE A 105 -5.62 13.91 6.12
N THR A 106 -6.87 13.60 6.44
CA THR A 106 -7.75 12.77 5.63
C THR A 106 -9.07 13.49 5.33
N GLY A 107 -9.81 12.97 4.36
CA GLY A 107 -11.09 13.53 3.94
C GLY A 107 -10.97 14.58 2.84
N GLY A 108 -12.09 14.95 2.23
CA GLY A 108 -12.12 15.86 1.09
C GLY A 108 -11.28 15.36 -0.07
N CYS A 109 -10.44 16.21 -0.63
CA CYS A 109 -9.51 15.86 -1.71
C CYS A 109 -8.15 15.35 -1.23
N ASN A 110 -7.95 15.18 0.07
CA ASN A 110 -6.75 14.51 0.59
C ASN A 110 -6.72 13.05 0.12
N PRO A 111 -5.55 12.51 -0.22
CA PRO A 111 -5.42 11.09 -0.57
C PRO A 111 -5.99 10.20 0.54
N GLY A 112 -6.75 9.19 0.15
CA GLY A 112 -7.32 8.23 1.09
C GLY A 112 -6.25 7.52 1.91
N ALA A 113 -6.40 7.47 3.23
CA ALA A 113 -5.41 6.87 4.12
C ALA A 113 -5.27 5.36 3.87
N LEU A 114 -4.04 4.90 3.73
CA LEU A 114 -3.71 3.47 3.65
C LEU A 114 -2.81 3.10 4.83
N LYS A 115 -3.31 2.22 5.68
CA LYS A 115 -2.56 1.74 6.86
C LYS A 115 -1.29 1.01 6.41
N ARG A 116 -0.19 1.28 7.10
CA ARG A 116 1.10 0.64 6.87
C ARG A 116 1.87 0.58 8.18
N ALA A 117 2.86 -0.28 8.21
CA ALA A 117 3.83 -0.36 9.31
C ALA A 117 5.24 -0.49 8.74
N VAL A 118 6.22 0.07 9.43
CA VAL A 118 7.63 -0.16 9.12
C VAL A 118 8.15 -1.18 10.13
N VAL A 119 8.61 -2.32 9.62
CA VAL A 119 9.16 -3.42 10.42
C VAL A 119 10.58 -3.66 9.95
N GLY A 120 11.56 -3.20 10.75
CA GLY A 120 12.96 -3.21 10.35
C GLY A 120 13.17 -2.34 9.10
N GLU A 121 13.69 -2.91 8.03
CA GLU A 121 13.96 -2.23 6.76
C GLU A 121 12.84 -2.39 5.72
N LYS A 122 11.67 -2.87 6.15
CA LYS A 122 10.53 -3.15 5.28
C LYS A 122 9.31 -2.32 5.66
N LEU A 123 8.66 -1.77 4.64
CA LEU A 123 7.30 -1.28 4.75
C LEU A 123 6.34 -2.43 4.50
N VAL A 124 5.39 -2.64 5.41
CA VAL A 124 4.40 -3.72 5.36
C VAL A 124 3.01 -3.11 5.26
N ILE A 125 2.22 -3.56 4.28
CA ILE A 125 0.82 -3.19 4.11
C ILE A 125 -0.01 -4.48 4.09
N LYS A 126 -1.00 -4.57 4.95
CA LYS A 126 -1.90 -5.72 4.98
C LYS A 126 -2.86 -5.65 3.79
N VAL A 127 -3.07 -6.78 3.13
CA VAL A 127 -4.00 -6.88 1.99
C VAL A 127 -5.41 -6.43 2.39
N LYS A 128 -5.87 -6.78 3.59
CA LYS A 128 -7.16 -6.32 4.10
C LYS A 128 -7.30 -4.79 4.10
N ASP A 129 -6.21 -4.08 4.40
CA ASP A 129 -6.21 -2.62 4.42
C ASP A 129 -6.23 -2.05 2.99
N ILE A 130 -5.56 -2.71 2.04
CA ILE A 130 -5.66 -2.36 0.61
C ILE A 130 -7.08 -2.55 0.11
N LEU A 131 -7.73 -3.65 0.49
CA LEU A 131 -9.10 -3.96 0.05
C LEU A 131 -10.15 -2.94 0.53
N GLU A 132 -9.90 -2.23 1.62
CA GLU A 132 -10.75 -1.11 2.04
C GLU A 132 -10.83 0.00 0.98
N GLY A 133 -9.85 0.11 0.11
CA GLY A 133 -9.82 1.06 -1.00
C GLY A 133 -10.68 0.70 -2.19
N LYS A 134 -11.34 -0.47 -2.24
CA LYS A 134 -12.23 -0.86 -3.34
C LYS A 134 -13.26 0.20 -3.70
N LYS A 135 -13.79 0.88 -2.69
CA LYS A 135 -14.80 1.94 -2.86
C LYS A 135 -14.35 3.07 -3.80
N TYR A 136 -13.05 3.32 -3.88
CA TYR A 136 -12.49 4.36 -4.76
C TYR A 136 -12.28 3.90 -6.20
N PHE A 137 -12.31 2.61 -6.46
CA PHE A 137 -11.95 2.02 -7.76
C PHE A 137 -13.05 1.15 -8.36
N ASN A 138 -14.20 1.09 -7.72
CA ASN A 138 -15.38 0.43 -8.25
C ASN A 138 -16.17 1.38 -9.15
N PHE A 139 -15.69 1.53 -10.37
CA PHE A 139 -16.24 2.47 -11.33
C PHE A 139 -17.59 2.05 -11.91
N SER A 140 -18.04 0.83 -11.69
CA SER A 140 -19.39 0.38 -12.07
C SER A 140 -20.49 1.10 -11.26
N LYS A 141 -20.15 1.69 -10.12
CA LYS A 141 -21.04 2.48 -9.25
C LYS A 141 -20.96 3.99 -9.48
N ARG A 142 -20.40 4.42 -10.61
CA ARG A 142 -20.51 5.80 -11.06
C ARG A 142 -21.95 6.06 -11.49
N GLY A 143 -22.76 6.44 -10.56
CA GLY A 143 -24.13 6.84 -10.85
C GLY A 143 -24.21 8.31 -11.13
#